data_78e99599986d0c3947a503ed77dcf939
#
_entry.id   78e99599986d0c3947a503ed77dcf939
#
_cell.length_a   1.000
_cell.length_b   1.000
_cell.length_c   1.000
_cell.angle_alpha   90.00
_cell.angle_beta   90.00
_cell.angle_gamma   90.00
#
_symmetry.space_group_name_H-M   'P 1'
#
loop_
_entity.id
_entity.type
_entity.pdbx_description
1 polymer ?
#
loop_
_entity_poly.entity_id
_entity_poly.type
_entity_poly.pdbx_seq_one_letter_code
_entity_poly.pdbx_strand_id
1 'polypeptide(L)'
;QAVLDEFAITNETIVEGGSVLDGVLVDNAENLVQVPALSNKFWRTALLQAQDSLVKYGLTAMTDAGLSKDQILLLDSLQEEGSFKLFVNAMISNNEEDLQYFEAHGPIEKPLLRVKSVKAYLDGALGSRGALLRDPYHDLPDHYGLPLLSPEELNTLRDRCLENEWQLCVHAIGDSAHHVLLESFQDLPTDKDLRFRVEHAQIMTPEDSSYYTHPNIIASVQPTHATSDMYWAEERLGHERIHHAYSYLRIFNAAGDRVAFGTDFPIEHIDPLATFFAAT
;
A
#
# COMPACT_ATOMS: atom_id res chain seq x y z
N GLN A 1 -21.84 17.02 -4.46
CA GLN A 1 -21.86 18.26 -5.25
C GLN A 1 -21.59 19.51 -4.40
N ALA A 2 -22.28 19.74 -3.25
CA ALA A 2 -22.08 20.94 -2.42
C ALA A 2 -20.61 21.14 -1.97
N VAL A 3 -19.89 20.07 -1.63
CA VAL A 3 -18.47 20.14 -1.27
C VAL A 3 -17.61 20.51 -2.48
N LEU A 4 -17.87 19.90 -3.64
CA LEU A 4 -17.13 20.23 -4.86
C LEU A 4 -17.32 21.70 -5.26
N ASP A 5 -18.54 22.24 -5.12
CA ASP A 5 -18.87 23.64 -5.40
C ASP A 5 -18.15 24.57 -4.41
N GLU A 6 -18.03 24.19 -3.12
CA GLU A 6 -17.31 24.96 -2.10
C GLU A 6 -15.82 25.10 -2.44
N PHE A 7 -15.19 24.04 -2.95
CA PHE A 7 -13.78 24.02 -3.33
C PHE A 7 -13.54 24.37 -4.81
N ALA A 8 -14.58 24.75 -5.57
CA ALA A 8 -14.53 25.05 -7.01
C ALA A 8 -13.94 23.89 -7.85
N ILE A 9 -14.26 22.64 -7.49
CA ILE A 9 -13.77 21.44 -8.15
C ILE A 9 -14.77 21.03 -9.24
N THR A 10 -14.26 20.76 -10.45
CA THR A 10 -15.04 20.29 -11.61
C THR A 10 -14.34 19.12 -12.27
N ASN A 11 -15.01 18.43 -13.21
CA ASN A 11 -14.40 17.39 -14.01
C ASN A 11 -13.21 17.87 -14.87
N GLU A 12 -13.06 19.18 -15.04
CA GLU A 12 -11.95 19.81 -15.77
C GLU A 12 -10.77 20.17 -14.83
N THR A 13 -10.90 19.94 -13.51
CA THR A 13 -9.85 20.22 -12.55
C THR A 13 -8.70 19.24 -12.76
N ILE A 14 -7.51 19.78 -13.05
CA ILE A 14 -6.30 18.98 -13.32
C ILE A 14 -5.53 18.81 -12.01
N VAL A 15 -5.21 17.56 -11.68
CA VAL A 15 -4.39 17.16 -10.52
C VAL A 15 -3.37 16.13 -10.96
N GLU A 16 -2.11 16.37 -10.69
CA GLU A 16 -1.07 15.39 -10.96
C GLU A 16 -1.26 14.16 -10.06
N GLY A 17 -1.29 12.96 -10.66
CA GLY A 17 -1.58 11.72 -9.93
C GLY A 17 -3.02 11.62 -9.42
N GLY A 18 -3.96 12.39 -9.94
CA GLY A 18 -5.36 12.35 -9.55
C GLY A 18 -6.33 12.67 -10.67
N SER A 19 -7.59 12.32 -10.50
CA SER A 19 -8.66 12.69 -11.43
C SER A 19 -9.96 13.03 -10.73
N VAL A 20 -10.79 13.84 -11.39
CA VAL A 20 -12.15 14.15 -10.96
C VAL A 20 -13.10 13.61 -12.00
N LEU A 21 -13.94 12.66 -11.62
CA LEU A 21 -14.86 12.00 -12.54
C LEU A 21 -16.27 11.96 -11.94
N ASP A 22 -17.20 12.68 -12.55
CA ASP A 22 -18.62 12.72 -12.17
C ASP A 22 -18.86 12.95 -10.66
N GLY A 23 -18.06 13.83 -10.07
CA GLY A 23 -18.14 14.16 -8.65
C GLY A 23 -17.38 13.21 -7.71
N VAL A 24 -16.64 12.27 -8.26
CA VAL A 24 -15.73 11.38 -7.53
C VAL A 24 -14.31 11.92 -7.65
N LEU A 25 -13.63 12.06 -6.52
CA LEU A 25 -12.21 12.39 -6.44
C LEU A 25 -11.42 11.09 -6.37
N VAL A 26 -10.43 10.94 -7.24
CA VAL A 26 -9.62 9.72 -7.35
C VAL A 26 -8.16 10.05 -7.04
N ASP A 27 -7.55 9.27 -6.17
CA ASP A 27 -6.16 9.36 -5.77
C ASP A 27 -5.78 10.79 -5.29
N ASN A 28 -4.74 11.42 -5.82
CA ASN A 28 -4.31 12.76 -5.36
C ASN A 28 -5.39 13.86 -5.48
N ALA A 29 -6.47 13.64 -6.22
CA ALA A 29 -7.57 14.61 -6.28
C ALA A 29 -8.33 14.72 -4.94
N GLU A 30 -8.27 13.71 -4.06
CA GLU A 30 -8.85 13.79 -2.72
C GLU A 30 -8.23 14.91 -1.89
N ASN A 31 -6.96 15.25 -2.12
CA ASN A 31 -6.25 16.32 -1.43
C ASN A 31 -6.77 17.75 -1.76
N LEU A 32 -7.61 17.88 -2.79
CA LEU A 32 -8.29 19.14 -3.10
C LEU A 32 -9.30 19.55 -2.03
N VAL A 33 -9.80 18.58 -1.25
CA VAL A 33 -10.78 18.82 -0.18
C VAL A 33 -10.07 18.77 1.17
N GLN A 34 -10.05 19.91 1.86
CA GLN A 34 -9.49 19.98 3.21
C GLN A 34 -10.46 19.36 4.22
N VAL A 35 -10.11 18.18 4.72
CA VAL A 35 -10.85 17.53 5.80
C VAL A 35 -10.30 17.99 7.15
N PRO A 36 -11.16 18.40 8.11
CA PRO A 36 -10.70 18.79 9.45
C PRO A 36 -9.93 17.65 10.13
N ALA A 37 -8.80 18.00 10.76
CA ALA A 37 -8.01 17.02 11.49
C ALA A 37 -8.84 16.35 12.60
N LEU A 38 -8.79 15.04 12.68
CA LEU A 38 -9.48 14.26 13.70
C LEU A 38 -8.75 14.41 15.05
N SER A 39 -9.52 14.52 16.13
CA SER A 39 -8.95 14.68 17.48
C SER A 39 -8.26 13.42 17.98
N ASN A 40 -7.27 13.59 18.90
CA ASN A 40 -6.65 12.47 19.59
C ASN A 40 -7.67 11.57 20.31
N LYS A 41 -8.77 12.15 20.80
CA LYS A 41 -9.87 11.37 21.41
C LYS A 41 -10.53 10.45 20.39
N PHE A 42 -10.74 10.92 19.16
CA PHE A 42 -11.28 10.11 18.07
C PHE A 42 -10.32 8.97 17.74
N TRP A 43 -9.05 9.27 17.50
CA TRP A 43 -8.03 8.28 17.16
C TRP A 43 -7.85 7.24 18.26
N ARG A 44 -7.82 7.66 19.53
CA ARG A 44 -7.78 6.73 20.67
C ARG A 44 -8.95 5.74 20.63
N THR A 45 -10.16 6.24 20.41
CA THR A 45 -11.36 5.39 20.34
C THR A 45 -11.29 4.44 19.15
N ALA A 46 -10.89 4.92 17.98
CA ALA A 46 -10.77 4.11 16.76
C ALA A 46 -9.73 2.99 16.92
N LEU A 47 -8.55 3.28 17.46
CA LEU A 47 -7.50 2.29 17.71
C LEU A 47 -7.97 1.19 18.68
N LEU A 48 -8.65 1.54 19.77
CA LEU A 48 -9.17 0.55 20.72
C LEU A 48 -10.28 -0.31 20.11
N GLN A 49 -11.16 0.27 19.29
CA GLN A 49 -12.18 -0.50 18.56
C GLN A 49 -11.57 -1.41 17.50
N ALA A 50 -10.51 -0.95 16.82
CA ALA A 50 -9.78 -1.79 15.88
C ALA A 50 -9.13 -2.98 16.59
N GLN A 51 -8.48 -2.76 17.73
CA GLN A 51 -7.96 -3.84 18.58
C GLN A 51 -9.04 -4.86 18.93
N ASP A 52 -10.20 -4.41 19.40
CA ASP A 52 -11.31 -5.30 19.77
C ASP A 52 -11.79 -6.14 18.56
N SER A 53 -11.76 -5.56 17.37
CA SER A 53 -12.11 -6.25 16.14
C SER A 53 -11.08 -7.31 15.76
N LEU A 54 -9.77 -6.97 15.81
CA LEU A 54 -8.66 -7.88 15.52
C LEU A 54 -8.66 -9.09 16.47
N VAL A 55 -8.82 -8.86 17.76
CA VAL A 55 -8.80 -9.91 18.78
C VAL A 55 -9.96 -10.91 18.59
N LYS A 56 -11.13 -10.49 18.12
CA LYS A 56 -12.25 -11.39 17.81
C LYS A 56 -11.90 -12.45 16.76
N TYR A 57 -11.00 -12.13 15.85
CA TYR A 57 -10.47 -13.05 14.82
C TYR A 57 -9.18 -13.77 15.24
N GLY A 58 -8.78 -13.64 16.52
CA GLY A 58 -7.58 -14.28 17.05
C GLY A 58 -6.27 -13.64 16.59
N LEU A 59 -6.33 -12.45 16.00
CA LEU A 59 -5.14 -11.71 15.56
C LEU A 59 -4.45 -11.07 16.75
N THR A 60 -3.15 -11.32 16.90
CA THR A 60 -2.32 -10.81 18.00
C THR A 60 -1.27 -9.81 17.53
N ALA A 61 -1.12 -9.67 16.22
CA ALA A 61 -0.20 -8.75 15.57
C ALA A 61 -0.83 -8.22 14.28
N MET A 62 -0.43 -7.02 13.89
CA MET A 62 -0.82 -6.40 12.62
C MET A 62 0.33 -5.56 12.05
N THR A 63 0.28 -5.33 10.74
CA THR A 63 1.03 -4.27 10.09
C THR A 63 0.05 -3.18 9.69
N ASP A 64 0.33 -1.93 10.04
CA ASP A 64 -0.42 -0.77 9.57
C ASP A 64 0.36 -0.09 8.44
N ALA A 65 -0.30 0.06 7.30
CA ALA A 65 0.32 0.49 6.05
C ALA A 65 0.24 2.00 5.86
N GLY A 66 0.76 2.76 6.79
CA GLY A 66 0.93 4.21 6.67
C GLY A 66 0.26 5.01 7.78
N LEU A 67 0.99 5.21 8.87
CA LEU A 67 0.60 6.09 9.97
C LEU A 67 1.45 7.37 9.97
N SER A 68 0.83 8.48 10.35
CA SER A 68 1.57 9.69 10.65
C SER A 68 2.34 9.57 11.97
N LYS A 69 3.35 10.39 12.14
CA LYS A 69 4.09 10.51 13.40
C LYS A 69 3.16 10.62 14.63
N ASP A 70 2.16 11.48 14.56
CA ASP A 70 1.25 11.72 15.70
C ASP A 70 0.41 10.49 16.03
N GLN A 71 -0.03 9.73 15.02
CA GLN A 71 -0.75 8.46 15.20
C GLN A 71 0.16 7.39 15.80
N ILE A 72 1.41 7.30 15.35
CA ILE A 72 2.42 6.36 15.89
C ILE A 72 2.70 6.68 17.37
N LEU A 73 2.93 7.94 17.70
CA LEU A 73 3.20 8.35 19.08
C LEU A 73 1.99 8.15 20.01
N LEU A 74 0.76 8.35 19.49
CA LEU A 74 -0.46 8.02 20.22
C LEU A 74 -0.58 6.52 20.48
N LEU A 75 -0.31 5.68 19.47
CA LEU A 75 -0.31 4.23 19.59
C LEU A 75 0.72 3.76 20.63
N ASP A 76 1.93 4.30 20.59
CA ASP A 76 2.99 4.04 21.57
C ASP A 76 2.53 4.36 22.99
N SER A 77 1.93 5.55 23.21
CA SER A 77 1.36 5.95 24.50
C SER A 77 0.27 4.97 24.99
N LEU A 78 -0.63 4.52 24.10
CA LEU A 78 -1.67 3.55 24.44
C LEU A 78 -1.11 2.18 24.86
N GLN A 79 0.00 1.78 24.26
CA GLN A 79 0.70 0.55 24.64
C GLN A 79 1.42 0.70 25.98
N GLU A 80 2.06 1.83 26.23
CA GLU A 80 2.68 2.14 27.54
C GLU A 80 1.65 2.21 28.68
N GLU A 81 0.46 2.75 28.42
CA GLU A 81 -0.68 2.73 29.35
C GLU A 81 -1.25 1.31 29.58
N GLY A 82 -0.90 0.33 28.75
CA GLY A 82 -1.48 -1.01 28.74
C GLY A 82 -2.91 -1.09 28.20
N SER A 83 -3.37 -0.03 27.52
CA SER A 83 -4.70 0.03 26.90
C SER A 83 -4.74 -0.66 25.54
N PHE A 84 -3.65 -0.58 24.75
CA PHE A 84 -3.49 -1.30 23.48
C PHE A 84 -2.45 -2.41 23.68
N LYS A 85 -2.80 -3.66 23.31
CA LYS A 85 -2.04 -4.87 23.67
C LYS A 85 -1.58 -5.72 22.48
N LEU A 86 -1.90 -5.31 21.26
CA LEU A 86 -1.45 -6.02 20.08
C LEU A 86 -0.06 -5.53 19.66
N PHE A 87 0.72 -6.43 19.05
CA PHE A 87 1.93 -6.01 18.36
C PHE A 87 1.57 -5.29 17.06
N VAL A 88 2.18 -4.14 16.83
CA VAL A 88 2.00 -3.37 15.58
C VAL A 88 3.36 -3.12 14.94
N ASN A 89 3.48 -3.53 13.68
CA ASN A 89 4.50 -3.04 12.78
C ASN A 89 3.92 -1.84 12.03
N ALA A 90 4.20 -0.63 12.51
CA ALA A 90 3.69 0.60 11.93
C ALA A 90 4.63 1.12 10.84
N MET A 91 4.12 1.30 9.63
CA MET A 91 4.84 1.95 8.54
C MET A 91 4.65 3.46 8.64
N ILE A 92 5.74 4.20 8.49
CA ILE A 92 5.72 5.67 8.45
C ILE A 92 5.11 6.10 7.11
N SER A 93 4.15 6.99 7.12
CA SER A 93 3.64 7.61 5.88
C SER A 93 4.75 8.39 5.16
N ASN A 94 4.79 8.28 3.83
CA ASN A 94 5.75 9.00 3.02
C ASN A 94 5.38 10.49 2.93
N ASN A 95 5.66 11.23 4.00
CA ASN A 95 5.63 12.70 4.00
C ASN A 95 6.88 13.23 4.70
N GLU A 96 7.30 14.40 4.31
CA GLU A 96 8.60 14.94 4.69
C GLU A 96 8.72 15.19 6.21
N GLU A 97 7.66 15.68 6.86
CA GLU A 97 7.68 15.97 8.31
C GLU A 97 7.87 14.68 9.12
N ASP A 98 7.13 13.62 8.79
CA ASP A 98 7.20 12.36 9.49
C ASP A 98 8.57 11.67 9.27
N LEU A 99 9.06 11.65 8.03
CA LEU A 99 10.36 11.07 7.69
C LEU A 99 11.50 11.78 8.44
N GLN A 100 11.54 13.12 8.42
CA GLN A 100 12.54 13.91 9.15
C GLN A 100 12.49 13.66 10.65
N TYR A 101 11.28 13.50 11.21
CA TYR A 101 11.15 13.17 12.63
C TYR A 101 11.84 11.85 12.97
N PHE A 102 11.55 10.77 12.23
CA PHE A 102 12.12 9.45 12.50
C PHE A 102 13.61 9.35 12.11
N GLU A 103 14.11 10.17 11.17
CA GLU A 103 15.55 10.31 10.93
C GLU A 103 16.27 10.90 12.14
N ALA A 104 15.68 11.92 12.75
CA ALA A 104 16.29 12.60 13.90
C ALA A 104 16.21 11.78 15.19
N HIS A 105 15.18 10.93 15.38
CA HIS A 105 14.90 10.20 16.61
C HIS A 105 15.22 8.70 16.52
N GLY A 106 15.43 8.20 15.30
CA GLY A 106 15.66 6.77 15.05
C GLY A 106 14.38 5.93 15.04
N PRO A 107 14.48 4.63 14.71
CA PRO A 107 13.38 3.69 14.69
C PRO A 107 12.88 3.40 16.11
N ILE A 108 11.59 3.02 16.22
CA ILE A 108 11.04 2.50 17.47
C ILE A 108 11.04 0.96 17.40
N GLU A 109 11.72 0.33 18.35
CA GLU A 109 11.72 -1.12 18.51
C GLU A 109 11.38 -1.48 19.98
N LYS A 110 10.08 -1.67 20.26
CA LYS A 110 9.53 -2.02 21.58
C LYS A 110 8.83 -3.39 21.52
N PRO A 111 8.51 -4.02 22.65
CA PRO A 111 7.87 -5.36 22.65
C PRO A 111 6.56 -5.44 21.87
N LEU A 112 5.80 -4.35 21.76
CA LEU A 112 4.52 -4.29 21.05
C LEU A 112 4.52 -3.34 19.85
N LEU A 113 5.59 -2.56 19.63
CA LEU A 113 5.65 -1.58 18.55
C LEU A 113 6.98 -1.66 17.80
N ARG A 114 6.87 -1.81 16.48
CA ARG A 114 8.01 -1.64 15.59
C ARG A 114 7.69 -0.55 14.57
N VAL A 115 8.57 0.45 14.45
CA VAL A 115 8.50 1.51 13.45
C VAL A 115 9.86 1.57 12.77
N LYS A 116 9.97 0.85 11.66
CA LYS A 116 11.22 0.71 10.87
C LYS A 116 10.90 0.51 9.40
N SER A 117 9.75 0.99 8.94
CA SER A 117 9.34 0.88 7.55
C SER A 117 8.63 2.13 7.09
N VAL A 118 8.70 2.41 5.79
CA VAL A 118 8.05 3.53 5.12
C VAL A 118 7.06 3.00 4.09
N LYS A 119 5.84 3.56 4.06
CA LYS A 119 4.80 3.25 3.07
C LYS A 119 4.75 4.36 2.03
N ALA A 120 4.83 3.96 0.76
CA ALA A 120 4.63 4.84 -0.38
C ALA A 120 3.65 4.25 -1.39
N TYR A 121 3.19 5.07 -2.32
CA TYR A 121 2.25 4.69 -3.38
C TYR A 121 2.84 5.10 -4.72
N LEU A 122 3.00 4.13 -5.62
CA LEU A 122 3.52 4.39 -6.97
C LEU A 122 2.39 4.61 -7.98
N ASP A 123 1.25 3.98 -7.73
CA ASP A 123 0.03 4.14 -8.52
C ASP A 123 -1.24 4.02 -7.65
N GLY A 124 -2.40 4.06 -8.28
CA GLY A 124 -3.69 3.89 -7.62
C GLY A 124 -4.29 2.49 -7.80
N ALA A 125 -5.58 2.33 -7.48
CA ALA A 125 -6.29 1.05 -7.53
C ALA A 125 -6.80 0.70 -8.94
N LEU A 126 -6.92 -0.60 -9.25
CA LEU A 126 -7.42 -1.09 -10.53
C LEU A 126 -8.89 -0.69 -10.76
N GLY A 127 -9.73 -0.80 -9.74
CA GLY A 127 -11.16 -0.53 -9.84
C GLY A 127 -11.49 0.90 -10.21
N SER A 128 -10.78 1.87 -9.63
CA SER A 128 -10.88 3.32 -9.93
C SER A 128 -10.17 3.73 -11.22
N ARG A 129 -9.47 2.82 -11.88
CA ARG A 129 -8.57 3.07 -13.02
C ARG A 129 -7.36 3.94 -12.67
N GLY A 130 -6.95 3.94 -11.41
CA GLY A 130 -5.71 4.58 -10.94
C GLY A 130 -4.47 3.72 -11.15
N ALA A 131 -4.59 2.39 -11.20
CA ALA A 131 -3.47 1.49 -11.41
C ALA A 131 -2.76 1.77 -12.75
N LEU A 132 -1.43 1.94 -12.72
CA LEU A 132 -0.64 2.36 -13.87
C LEU A 132 -0.30 1.16 -14.77
N LEU A 133 -0.92 1.12 -15.94
CA LEU A 133 -0.81 0.03 -16.92
C LEU A 133 0.14 0.38 -18.07
N ARG A 134 0.78 -0.64 -18.66
CA ARG A 134 1.59 -0.50 -19.89
C ARG A 134 0.73 -0.23 -21.12
N ASP A 135 -0.44 -0.89 -21.20
CA ASP A 135 -1.44 -0.67 -22.24
C ASP A 135 -2.68 -0.02 -21.62
N PRO A 136 -3.48 0.74 -22.42
CA PRO A 136 -4.63 1.45 -21.87
C PRO A 136 -5.66 0.48 -21.25
N TYR A 137 -6.48 1.00 -20.35
CA TYR A 137 -7.62 0.26 -19.83
C TYR A 137 -8.53 -0.21 -20.96
N HIS A 138 -8.99 -1.46 -20.87
CA HIS A 138 -9.82 -2.03 -21.92
C HIS A 138 -11.17 -1.30 -22.08
N ASP A 139 -11.75 -0.90 -20.97
CA ASP A 139 -13.01 -0.17 -20.89
C ASP A 139 -12.86 1.36 -20.93
N LEU A 140 -11.63 1.88 -20.99
CA LEU A 140 -11.33 3.30 -21.15
C LEU A 140 -10.09 3.48 -22.05
N PRO A 141 -10.27 3.45 -23.38
CA PRO A 141 -9.17 3.67 -24.33
C PRO A 141 -8.48 5.02 -24.08
N ASP A 142 -7.16 5.05 -24.27
CA ASP A 142 -6.29 6.22 -24.06
C ASP A 142 -6.03 6.59 -22.58
N HIS A 143 -6.54 5.80 -21.64
CA HIS A 143 -6.25 5.97 -20.20
C HIS A 143 -5.35 4.83 -19.69
N TYR A 144 -4.22 5.17 -19.05
CA TYR A 144 -3.19 4.23 -18.62
C TYR A 144 -3.06 4.13 -17.09
N GLY A 145 -3.86 4.87 -16.35
CA GLY A 145 -3.76 5.01 -14.89
C GLY A 145 -3.08 6.30 -14.46
N LEU A 146 -2.75 6.38 -13.17
CA LEU A 146 -2.27 7.59 -12.51
C LEU A 146 -0.96 7.29 -11.78
N PRO A 147 0.20 7.80 -12.27
CA PRO A 147 1.45 7.72 -11.52
C PRO A 147 1.37 8.67 -10.32
N LEU A 148 1.68 8.18 -9.12
CA LEU A 148 1.68 8.95 -7.87
C LEU A 148 3.09 9.37 -7.44
N LEU A 149 4.12 8.65 -7.90
CA LEU A 149 5.53 8.99 -7.77
C LEU A 149 6.21 8.82 -9.14
N SER A 150 7.12 9.72 -9.45
CA SER A 150 8.05 9.54 -10.57
C SER A 150 9.12 8.49 -10.23
N PRO A 151 9.79 7.89 -11.23
CA PRO A 151 10.92 7.00 -11.00
C PRO A 151 12.07 7.66 -10.21
N GLU A 152 12.29 8.96 -10.40
CA GLU A 152 13.30 9.74 -9.69
C GLU A 152 12.96 9.90 -8.20
N GLU A 153 11.72 10.21 -7.88
CA GLU A 153 11.23 10.31 -6.50
C GLU A 153 11.28 8.94 -5.80
N LEU A 154 10.88 7.87 -6.50
CA LEU A 154 10.97 6.51 -6.00
C LEU A 154 12.42 6.13 -5.65
N ASN A 155 13.37 6.39 -6.55
CA ASN A 155 14.79 6.10 -6.32
C ASN A 155 15.35 6.93 -5.16
N THR A 156 14.96 8.20 -5.06
CA THR A 156 15.36 9.08 -3.95
C THR A 156 14.85 8.52 -2.60
N LEU A 157 13.60 8.10 -2.55
CA LEU A 157 13.01 7.49 -1.35
C LEU A 157 13.67 6.14 -1.02
N ARG A 158 13.94 5.30 -2.04
CA ARG A 158 14.69 4.04 -1.87
C ARG A 158 16.04 4.28 -1.21
N ASP A 159 16.82 5.22 -1.75
CA ASP A 159 18.16 5.50 -1.25
C ASP A 159 18.11 6.07 0.17
N ARG A 160 17.14 6.93 0.48
CA ARG A 160 16.85 7.42 1.83
C ARG A 160 16.53 6.27 2.81
N CYS A 161 15.73 5.31 2.39
CA CYS A 161 15.43 4.12 3.20
C CYS A 161 16.67 3.24 3.41
N LEU A 162 17.54 3.09 2.39
CA LEU A 162 18.80 2.35 2.51
C LEU A 162 19.77 3.01 3.51
N GLU A 163 19.87 4.33 3.50
CA GLU A 163 20.73 5.10 4.41
C GLU A 163 20.28 4.98 5.87
N ASN A 164 18.96 4.95 6.10
CA ASN A 164 18.36 4.86 7.43
C ASN A 164 18.09 3.41 7.89
N GLU A 165 18.42 2.42 7.07
CA GLU A 165 18.11 1.00 7.30
C GLU A 165 16.60 0.74 7.54
N TRP A 166 15.75 1.50 6.87
CA TRP A 166 14.31 1.31 6.86
C TRP A 166 13.88 0.36 5.76
N GLN A 167 12.84 -0.42 6.02
CA GLN A 167 12.16 -1.20 4.99
C GLN A 167 11.28 -0.27 4.14
N LEU A 168 11.45 -0.26 2.83
CA LEU A 168 10.55 0.45 1.92
C LEU A 168 9.43 -0.50 1.47
N CYS A 169 8.17 -0.05 1.63
CA CYS A 169 6.95 -0.78 1.28
C CYS A 169 6.15 0.07 0.30
N VAL A 170 6.03 -0.37 -0.95
CA VAL A 170 5.43 0.46 -2.01
C VAL A 170 4.23 -0.23 -2.62
N HIS A 171 3.09 0.48 -2.63
CA HIS A 171 1.92 0.09 -3.38
C HIS A 171 2.21 0.13 -4.88
N ALA A 172 2.03 -1.00 -5.56
CA ALA A 172 2.17 -1.15 -6.99
C ALA A 172 1.18 -2.20 -7.51
N ILE A 173 0.11 -1.76 -8.13
CA ILE A 173 -0.98 -2.61 -8.64
C ILE A 173 -0.83 -2.85 -10.12
N GLY A 174 -0.68 -1.80 -10.93
CA GLY A 174 -0.56 -1.90 -12.38
C GLY A 174 0.77 -2.50 -12.82
N ASP A 175 0.78 -3.18 -13.96
CA ASP A 175 1.97 -3.85 -14.50
C ASP A 175 3.10 -2.89 -14.87
N SER A 176 2.80 -1.64 -15.18
CA SER A 176 3.81 -0.60 -15.38
C SER A 176 4.43 -0.16 -14.06
N ALA A 177 3.60 0.16 -13.05
CA ALA A 177 4.08 0.52 -11.71
C ALA A 177 4.89 -0.62 -11.08
N HIS A 178 4.38 -1.85 -11.19
CA HIS A 178 5.05 -3.04 -10.69
C HIS A 178 6.46 -3.21 -11.29
N HIS A 179 6.58 -3.08 -12.60
CA HIS A 179 7.87 -3.17 -13.30
C HIS A 179 8.85 -2.09 -12.85
N VAL A 180 8.42 -0.82 -12.84
CA VAL A 180 9.25 0.32 -12.41
C VAL A 180 9.76 0.10 -10.98
N LEU A 181 8.91 -0.40 -10.09
CA LEU A 181 9.30 -0.71 -8.72
C LEU A 181 10.34 -1.82 -8.65
N LEU A 182 10.13 -2.91 -9.38
CA LEU A 182 11.07 -4.03 -9.41
C LEU A 182 12.42 -3.66 -10.02
N GLU A 183 12.44 -2.83 -11.07
CA GLU A 183 13.68 -2.26 -11.62
C GLU A 183 14.41 -1.41 -10.58
N SER A 184 13.69 -0.60 -9.80
CA SER A 184 14.29 0.17 -8.70
C SER A 184 14.90 -0.71 -7.61
N PHE A 185 14.34 -1.92 -7.38
CA PHE A 185 14.77 -2.83 -6.31
C PHE A 185 15.80 -3.88 -6.74
N GLN A 186 16.07 -4.03 -8.04
CA GLN A 186 16.92 -5.13 -8.53
C GLN A 186 18.37 -5.10 -8.01
N ASP A 187 18.89 -3.90 -7.72
CA ASP A 187 20.27 -3.69 -7.29
C ASP A 187 20.40 -3.52 -5.76
N LEU A 188 19.38 -3.92 -5.00
CA LEU A 188 19.45 -3.89 -3.53
C LEU A 188 20.63 -4.75 -3.02
N PRO A 189 21.35 -4.30 -1.97
CA PRO A 189 22.44 -5.09 -1.39
C PRO A 189 21.91 -6.43 -0.84
N THR A 190 22.60 -7.53 -1.18
CA THR A 190 22.20 -8.88 -0.75
C THR A 190 22.80 -9.31 0.59
N ASP A 191 23.74 -8.55 1.12
CA ASP A 191 24.38 -8.74 2.42
C ASP A 191 23.66 -8.10 3.60
N LYS A 192 22.57 -7.36 3.32
CA LYS A 192 21.67 -6.76 4.31
C LYS A 192 20.30 -7.44 4.28
N ASP A 193 19.61 -7.50 5.41
CA ASP A 193 18.23 -8.00 5.52
C ASP A 193 17.24 -6.81 5.46
N LEU A 194 16.96 -6.33 4.25
CA LEU A 194 16.15 -5.12 4.02
C LEU A 194 14.66 -5.43 3.88
N ARG A 195 14.31 -6.55 3.25
CA ARG A 195 12.92 -7.02 3.03
C ARG A 195 12.02 -5.96 2.41
N PHE A 196 12.47 -5.25 1.38
CA PHE A 196 11.65 -4.27 0.68
C PHE A 196 10.42 -4.93 0.08
N ARG A 197 9.26 -4.27 0.20
CA ARG A 197 7.98 -4.89 -0.11
C ARG A 197 7.32 -4.25 -1.33
N VAL A 198 6.84 -5.11 -2.21
CA VAL A 198 5.87 -4.77 -3.25
C VAL A 198 4.49 -5.08 -2.67
N GLU A 199 3.76 -4.03 -2.29
CA GLU A 199 2.40 -4.18 -1.79
C GLU A 199 1.44 -4.40 -2.95
N HIS A 200 0.53 -5.32 -2.79
CA HIS A 200 -0.45 -5.83 -3.73
C HIS A 200 0.15 -6.74 -4.80
N ALA A 201 1.16 -6.31 -5.56
CA ALA A 201 1.75 -7.11 -6.65
C ALA A 201 0.68 -7.75 -7.53
N GLN A 202 -0.35 -6.96 -7.89
CA GLN A 202 -1.64 -7.48 -8.36
C GLN A 202 -1.63 -7.84 -9.84
N ILE A 203 -1.01 -6.99 -10.67
CA ILE A 203 -0.88 -7.23 -12.11
C ILE A 203 0.60 -7.23 -12.44
N MET A 204 1.04 -8.27 -13.15
CA MET A 204 2.46 -8.49 -13.40
C MET A 204 2.66 -9.19 -14.75
N THR A 205 3.64 -8.74 -15.54
CA THR A 205 4.03 -9.53 -16.70
C THR A 205 4.79 -10.80 -16.27
N PRO A 206 4.77 -11.87 -17.07
CA PRO A 206 5.49 -13.10 -16.75
C PRO A 206 6.98 -12.91 -16.47
N GLU A 207 7.62 -11.98 -17.19
CA GLU A 207 9.05 -11.67 -17.12
C GLU A 207 9.42 -11.07 -15.77
N ASP A 208 8.55 -10.24 -15.20
CA ASP A 208 8.79 -9.53 -13.95
C ASP A 208 8.87 -10.49 -12.74
N SER A 209 8.35 -11.72 -12.87
CA SER A 209 8.44 -12.70 -11.78
C SER A 209 9.88 -13.05 -11.39
N SER A 210 10.84 -12.91 -12.30
CA SER A 210 12.25 -13.21 -12.04
C SER A 210 12.89 -12.31 -10.98
N TYR A 211 12.41 -11.07 -10.81
CA TYR A 211 12.91 -10.15 -9.78
C TYR A 211 12.67 -10.66 -8.35
N TYR A 212 11.62 -11.46 -8.14
CA TYR A 212 11.32 -12.04 -6.83
C TYR A 212 12.30 -13.12 -6.37
N THR A 213 13.25 -13.54 -7.22
CA THR A 213 14.37 -14.36 -6.79
C THR A 213 15.36 -13.59 -5.91
N HIS A 214 15.35 -12.25 -5.96
CA HIS A 214 16.21 -11.39 -5.14
C HIS A 214 15.83 -11.51 -3.65
N PRO A 215 16.80 -11.75 -2.72
CA PRO A 215 16.51 -12.05 -1.31
C PRO A 215 15.80 -10.91 -0.55
N ASN A 216 15.96 -9.68 -0.99
CA ASN A 216 15.39 -8.51 -0.34
C ASN A 216 14.12 -7.97 -1.01
N ILE A 217 13.55 -8.68 -1.98
CA ILE A 217 12.27 -8.34 -2.58
C ILE A 217 11.19 -9.29 -2.07
N ILE A 218 10.18 -8.74 -1.41
CA ILE A 218 9.06 -9.49 -0.83
C ILE A 218 7.77 -9.02 -1.46
N ALA A 219 6.94 -9.95 -1.94
CA ALA A 219 5.58 -9.64 -2.31
C ALA A 219 4.67 -9.67 -1.07
N SER A 220 3.79 -8.67 -0.95
CA SER A 220 2.77 -8.58 0.10
C SER A 220 1.40 -8.50 -0.57
N VAL A 221 0.73 -9.64 -0.63
CA VAL A 221 -0.44 -9.84 -1.47
C VAL A 221 -1.72 -10.06 -0.66
N GLN A 222 -2.86 -9.80 -1.28
CA GLN A 222 -4.18 -9.99 -0.71
C GLN A 222 -4.96 -10.98 -1.58
N PRO A 223 -4.96 -12.26 -1.24
CA PRO A 223 -5.66 -13.27 -2.03
C PRO A 223 -7.16 -12.99 -2.21
N THR A 224 -7.79 -12.35 -1.23
CA THR A 224 -9.20 -11.93 -1.30
C THR A 224 -9.48 -10.93 -2.42
N HIS A 225 -8.51 -10.10 -2.83
CA HIS A 225 -8.68 -9.21 -3.99
C HIS A 225 -8.99 -10.01 -5.27
N ALA A 226 -8.36 -11.17 -5.48
CA ALA A 226 -8.67 -12.00 -6.65
C ALA A 226 -10.13 -12.45 -6.67
N THR A 227 -10.72 -12.75 -5.50
CA THR A 227 -12.10 -13.22 -5.39
C THR A 227 -13.14 -12.10 -5.38
N SER A 228 -12.79 -10.92 -4.87
CA SER A 228 -13.67 -9.75 -4.87
C SER A 228 -13.68 -9.04 -6.23
N ASP A 229 -12.53 -8.99 -6.90
CA ASP A 229 -12.37 -8.29 -8.17
C ASP A 229 -12.78 -9.12 -9.41
N MET A 230 -12.89 -10.44 -9.27
CA MET A 230 -13.18 -11.37 -10.38
C MET A 230 -14.45 -11.02 -11.20
N TYR A 231 -15.37 -10.24 -10.62
CA TYR A 231 -16.62 -9.87 -11.26
C TYR A 231 -16.48 -8.70 -12.24
N TRP A 232 -15.37 -7.93 -12.18
CA TRP A 232 -15.19 -6.71 -12.97
C TRP A 232 -13.75 -6.52 -13.50
N ALA A 233 -12.76 -7.22 -12.97
CA ALA A 233 -11.36 -7.00 -13.34
C ALA A 233 -11.09 -7.23 -14.83
N GLU A 234 -11.79 -8.19 -15.47
CA GLU A 234 -11.66 -8.44 -16.91
C GLU A 234 -12.18 -7.25 -17.73
N GLU A 235 -13.20 -6.51 -17.27
CA GLU A 235 -13.65 -5.28 -17.94
C GLU A 235 -12.55 -4.22 -18.00
N ARG A 236 -11.71 -4.15 -16.94
CA ARG A 236 -10.59 -3.19 -16.87
C ARG A 236 -9.40 -3.60 -17.71
N LEU A 237 -9.06 -4.89 -17.71
CA LEU A 237 -7.83 -5.40 -18.31
C LEU A 237 -8.02 -5.98 -19.71
N GLY A 238 -9.21 -6.47 -20.02
CA GLY A 238 -9.49 -7.28 -21.20
C GLY A 238 -9.03 -8.73 -21.04
N HIS A 239 -9.51 -9.57 -21.95
CA HIS A 239 -9.36 -11.04 -21.88
C HIS A 239 -7.91 -11.52 -21.79
N GLU A 240 -6.99 -10.90 -22.53
CA GLU A 240 -5.58 -11.34 -22.55
C GLU A 240 -4.85 -11.01 -21.25
N ARG A 241 -4.99 -9.78 -20.74
CA ARG A 241 -4.24 -9.31 -19.57
C ARG A 241 -4.76 -9.85 -18.25
N ILE A 242 -6.05 -10.22 -18.17
CA ILE A 242 -6.60 -10.81 -16.94
C ILE A 242 -5.86 -12.08 -16.51
N HIS A 243 -5.28 -12.83 -17.44
CA HIS A 243 -4.47 -14.02 -17.16
C HIS A 243 -3.12 -13.73 -16.48
N HIS A 244 -2.72 -12.47 -16.43
CA HIS A 244 -1.51 -12.00 -15.78
C HIS A 244 -1.79 -11.29 -14.45
N ALA A 245 -3.06 -11.01 -14.16
CA ALA A 245 -3.49 -10.47 -12.87
C ALA A 245 -3.55 -11.56 -11.80
N TYR A 246 -3.35 -11.17 -10.54
CA TYR A 246 -3.45 -12.05 -9.37
C TYR A 246 -2.60 -13.33 -9.48
N SER A 247 -1.44 -13.24 -10.17
CA SER A 247 -0.55 -14.38 -10.43
C SER A 247 0.29 -14.78 -9.21
N TYR A 248 -0.32 -14.85 -8.03
CA TYR A 248 0.36 -15.08 -6.75
C TYR A 248 1.15 -16.40 -6.71
N LEU A 249 0.65 -17.46 -7.35
CA LEU A 249 1.40 -18.72 -7.45
C LEU A 249 2.71 -18.56 -8.23
N ARG A 250 2.75 -17.71 -9.26
CA ARG A 250 3.97 -17.42 -10.02
C ARG A 250 4.98 -16.70 -9.15
N ILE A 251 4.52 -15.68 -8.40
CA ILE A 251 5.36 -14.95 -7.44
C ILE A 251 5.89 -15.91 -6.37
N PHE A 252 5.01 -16.74 -5.78
CA PHE A 252 5.39 -17.73 -4.77
C PHE A 252 6.46 -18.71 -5.28
N ASN A 253 6.33 -19.22 -6.50
CA ASN A 253 7.31 -20.10 -7.11
C ASN A 253 8.67 -19.43 -7.35
N ALA A 254 8.69 -18.12 -7.64
CA ALA A 254 9.93 -17.35 -7.83
C ALA A 254 10.55 -16.93 -6.48
N ALA A 255 9.74 -16.48 -5.54
CA ALA A 255 10.17 -15.95 -4.24
C ALA A 255 10.44 -17.06 -3.20
N GLY A 256 9.95 -18.27 -3.42
CA GLY A 256 9.93 -19.33 -2.40
C GLY A 256 8.97 -18.98 -1.26
N ASP A 257 9.46 -19.02 -0.03
CA ASP A 257 8.69 -18.72 1.19
C ASP A 257 8.58 -17.22 1.54
N ARG A 258 9.08 -16.34 0.67
CA ARG A 258 9.14 -14.88 0.93
C ARG A 258 7.94 -14.13 0.34
N VAL A 259 6.73 -14.59 0.67
CA VAL A 259 5.47 -13.91 0.32
C VAL A 259 4.67 -13.68 1.59
N ALA A 260 4.24 -12.46 1.80
CA ALA A 260 3.35 -12.09 2.91
C ALA A 260 1.89 -12.05 2.41
N PHE A 261 0.97 -12.56 3.23
CA PHE A 261 -0.46 -12.52 2.96
C PHE A 261 -1.15 -11.59 3.95
N GLY A 262 -2.09 -10.79 3.47
CA GLY A 262 -2.88 -9.87 4.27
C GLY A 262 -4.27 -9.67 3.71
N THR A 263 -5.09 -8.88 4.41
CA THR A 263 -6.46 -8.53 4.00
C THR A 263 -6.56 -7.13 3.41
N ASP A 264 -5.59 -6.26 3.69
CA ASP A 264 -5.72 -4.83 3.41
C ASP A 264 -6.99 -4.23 4.05
N PHE A 265 -7.35 -4.73 5.26
CA PHE A 265 -8.50 -4.23 6.00
C PHE A 265 -8.39 -2.70 6.21
N PRO A 266 -9.43 -1.91 5.92
CA PRO A 266 -10.83 -2.31 5.68
C PRO A 266 -11.24 -2.49 4.21
N ILE A 267 -10.30 -2.53 3.27
CA ILE A 267 -10.61 -2.77 1.85
C ILE A 267 -11.28 -4.15 1.71
N GLU A 268 -10.66 -5.17 2.30
CA GLU A 268 -11.28 -6.48 2.44
C GLU A 268 -11.72 -6.74 3.89
N HIS A 269 -12.49 -7.78 4.10
CA HIS A 269 -12.90 -8.19 5.43
C HIS A 269 -11.69 -8.66 6.26
N ILE A 270 -11.69 -8.34 7.55
CA ILE A 270 -10.58 -8.62 8.48
C ILE A 270 -10.30 -10.12 8.71
N ASP A 271 -11.22 -11.03 8.33
CA ASP A 271 -11.14 -12.47 8.64
C ASP A 271 -9.94 -13.14 7.93
N PRO A 272 -8.91 -13.61 8.65
CA PRO A 272 -7.76 -14.27 8.06
C PRO A 272 -8.10 -15.62 7.42
N LEU A 273 -9.20 -16.26 7.81
CA LEU A 273 -9.63 -17.52 7.18
C LEU A 273 -10.19 -17.29 5.78
N ALA A 274 -10.81 -16.13 5.52
CA ALA A 274 -11.22 -15.75 4.17
C ALA A 274 -10.00 -15.57 3.26
N THR A 275 -8.94 -14.93 3.75
CA THR A 275 -7.67 -14.80 3.03
C THR A 275 -7.02 -16.16 2.76
N PHE A 276 -6.99 -17.06 3.76
CA PHE A 276 -6.47 -18.40 3.61
C PHE A 276 -7.27 -19.21 2.57
N PHE A 277 -8.59 -19.13 2.61
CA PHE A 277 -9.48 -19.81 1.64
C PHE A 277 -9.26 -19.28 0.21
N ALA A 278 -9.11 -17.96 0.05
CA ALA A 278 -8.87 -17.35 -1.26
C ALA A 278 -7.49 -17.70 -1.84
N ALA A 279 -6.52 -18.10 -0.99
CA ALA A 279 -5.16 -18.48 -1.39
C ALA A 279 -5.04 -19.97 -1.77
N THR A 280 -6.06 -20.79 -1.52
CA THR A 280 -6.07 -22.26 -1.77
C THR A 280 -7.02 -22.64 -2.90
#